data_bf12b040c8e6d21ee3a02414a89b8449
#
_entry.id   bf12b040c8e6d21ee3a02414a89b8449
#
_cell.length_a   1.000
_cell.length_b   1.000
_cell.length_c   1.000
_cell.angle_alpha   90.00
_cell.angle_beta   90.00
_cell.angle_gamma   90.00
#
_symmetry.space_group_name_H-M   'P 1'
#
loop_
_entity.id
_entity.type
_entity.pdbx_description
1 polymer ?
#
loop_
_entity_poly.entity_id
_entity_poly.type
_entity_poly.pdbx_seq_one_letter_code
_entity_poly.pdbx_strand_id
1 'polypeptide(L)'
;MILVADSGSTKTDWALINDDGETAKHIQTQGLNPFHMDGAGIARVLREELLPALAGCSVDSVRFYGTGCTADKIPAMKSLLADVLGCTNVFVGSDLLGAAHALCGDGEGIACILGTGANSCLYDGHRITANTPPLGYILGDEGSGA
;
A
#
# COMPACT_ATOMS: atom_id res chain seq x y z
N MET A 1 -17.78 -0.02 4.47
CA MET A 1 -16.80 -0.91 3.75
C MET A 1 -15.38 -0.41 3.93
N ILE A 2 -14.40 -1.31 3.91
CA ILE A 2 -12.97 -0.99 4.04
C ILE A 2 -12.31 -1.11 2.66
N LEU A 3 -11.57 -0.10 2.24
CA LEU A 3 -10.75 -0.13 1.03
C LEU A 3 -9.30 -0.42 1.40
N VAL A 4 -8.77 -1.54 0.94
CA VAL A 4 -7.39 -1.97 1.17
C VAL A 4 -6.61 -1.84 -0.13
N ALA A 5 -5.39 -1.31 -0.07
CA ALA A 5 -4.51 -1.16 -1.23
C ALA A 5 -3.13 -1.77 -0.97
N ASP A 6 -2.62 -2.49 -1.97
CA ASP A 6 -1.23 -2.86 -2.14
C ASP A 6 -0.68 -2.14 -3.37
N SER A 7 0.22 -1.18 -3.15
CA SER A 7 0.70 -0.27 -4.20
C SER A 7 2.18 -0.43 -4.46
N GLY A 8 2.50 -1.00 -5.61
CA GLY A 8 3.84 -1.00 -6.17
C GLY A 8 4.13 0.25 -7.02
N SER A 9 5.30 0.25 -7.67
CA SER A 9 5.67 1.33 -8.61
C SER A 9 4.92 1.25 -9.94
N THR A 10 4.47 0.05 -10.35
CA THR A 10 3.82 -0.19 -11.64
C THR A 10 2.31 -0.19 -11.54
N LYS A 11 1.78 -0.84 -10.53
CA LYS A 11 0.35 -1.02 -10.31
C LYS A 11 -0.01 -0.89 -8.84
N THR A 12 -1.28 -0.57 -8.60
CA THR A 12 -1.93 -0.67 -7.27
C THR A 12 -3.10 -1.63 -7.39
N ASP A 13 -3.10 -2.66 -6.57
CA ASP A 13 -4.23 -3.57 -6.40
C ASP A 13 -5.08 -3.10 -5.22
N TRP A 14 -6.38 -2.90 -5.45
CA TRP A 14 -7.36 -2.46 -4.46
C TRP A 14 -8.37 -3.56 -4.21
N ALA A 15 -8.69 -3.81 -2.94
CA ALA A 15 -9.77 -4.67 -2.51
C ALA A 15 -10.77 -3.86 -1.68
N LEU A 16 -12.02 -3.84 -2.10
CA LEU A 16 -13.12 -3.29 -1.31
C LEU A 16 -13.75 -4.42 -0.50
N ILE A 17 -13.63 -4.33 0.82
CA ILE A 17 -14.09 -5.35 1.77
C ILE A 17 -15.41 -4.89 2.38
N ASN A 18 -16.42 -5.75 2.36
CA ASN A 18 -17.71 -5.52 3.00
C ASN A 18 -17.66 -5.79 4.53
N ASP A 19 -18.77 -5.54 5.21
CA ASP A 19 -18.87 -5.70 6.66
C ASP A 19 -18.83 -7.18 7.10
N ASP A 20 -19.07 -8.11 6.19
CA ASP A 20 -18.95 -9.56 6.41
C ASP A 20 -17.50 -10.05 6.24
N GLY A 21 -16.58 -9.17 5.86
CA GLY A 21 -15.17 -9.51 5.61
C GLY A 21 -14.89 -10.09 4.22
N GLU A 22 -15.87 -10.07 3.32
CA GLU A 22 -15.72 -10.57 1.96
C GLU A 22 -15.28 -9.46 1.00
N THR A 23 -14.51 -9.84 -0.01
CA THR A 23 -14.10 -8.89 -1.06
C THR A 23 -15.25 -8.64 -2.03
N ALA A 24 -15.84 -7.46 -1.94
CA ALA A 24 -16.93 -7.03 -2.81
C ALA A 24 -16.47 -6.61 -4.21
N LYS A 25 -15.27 -6.01 -4.31
CA LYS A 25 -14.64 -5.61 -5.57
C LYS A 25 -13.13 -5.76 -5.52
N HIS A 26 -12.54 -6.16 -6.64
CA HIS A 26 -11.13 -5.99 -6.96
C HIS A 26 -10.99 -4.92 -8.04
N ILE A 27 -10.10 -3.95 -7.82
CA ILE A 27 -9.82 -2.86 -8.75
C ILE A 27 -8.31 -2.78 -8.92
N GLN A 28 -7.85 -2.49 -10.12
CA GLN A 28 -6.44 -2.24 -10.38
C GLN A 28 -6.28 -0.87 -11.00
N THR A 29 -5.30 -0.12 -10.52
CA THR A 29 -4.93 1.19 -11.05
C THR A 29 -3.43 1.26 -11.30
N GLN A 30 -2.99 2.35 -11.91
CA GLN A 30 -1.56 2.68 -11.97
C GLN A 30 -0.95 2.72 -10.56
N GLY A 31 0.35 2.37 -10.46
CA GLY A 31 1.10 2.40 -9.20
C GLY A 31 1.24 3.81 -8.64
N LEU A 32 1.10 3.94 -7.32
CA LEU A 32 1.09 5.21 -6.61
C LEU A 32 2.33 5.36 -5.73
N ASN A 33 3.50 5.38 -6.36
CA ASN A 33 4.76 5.54 -5.64
C ASN A 33 5.12 7.03 -5.51
N PRO A 34 5.15 7.62 -4.28
CA PRO A 34 5.40 9.04 -4.08
C PRO A 34 6.85 9.49 -4.35
N PHE A 35 7.76 8.57 -4.69
CA PHE A 35 9.09 8.92 -5.22
C PHE A 35 9.08 9.15 -6.73
N HIS A 36 8.12 8.58 -7.45
CA HIS A 36 8.04 8.66 -8.90
C HIS A 36 6.88 9.49 -9.41
N MET A 37 5.91 9.78 -8.53
CA MET A 37 4.70 10.52 -8.87
C MET A 37 4.43 11.60 -7.83
N ASP A 38 4.18 12.82 -8.28
CA ASP A 38 3.78 13.91 -7.39
C ASP A 38 2.32 13.79 -6.93
N GLY A 39 1.93 14.62 -5.97
CA GLY A 39 0.58 14.58 -5.42
C GLY A 39 -0.52 14.84 -6.46
N ALA A 40 -0.26 15.67 -7.46
CA ALA A 40 -1.22 15.96 -8.53
C ALA A 40 -1.42 14.72 -9.43
N GLY A 41 -0.34 14.02 -9.75
CA GLY A 41 -0.38 12.75 -10.49
C GLY A 41 -1.13 11.67 -9.73
N ILE A 42 -0.85 11.50 -8.44
CA ILE A 42 -1.56 10.54 -7.57
C ILE A 42 -3.06 10.87 -7.52
N ALA A 43 -3.41 12.15 -7.28
CA ALA A 43 -4.81 12.59 -7.24
C ALA A 43 -5.52 12.34 -8.57
N ARG A 44 -4.84 12.50 -9.70
CA ARG A 44 -5.39 12.21 -11.03
C ARG A 44 -5.72 10.72 -11.18
N VAL A 45 -4.79 9.83 -10.86
CA VAL A 45 -5.04 8.37 -10.93
C VAL A 45 -6.22 7.97 -10.05
N LEU A 46 -6.29 8.49 -8.83
CA LEU A 46 -7.41 8.21 -7.92
C LEU A 46 -8.75 8.69 -8.51
N ARG A 47 -8.80 9.88 -9.12
CA ARG A 47 -10.03 10.44 -9.69
C ARG A 47 -10.44 9.78 -11.01
N GLU A 48 -9.48 9.45 -11.86
CA GLU A 48 -9.76 8.96 -13.22
C GLU A 48 -9.91 7.42 -13.26
N GLU A 49 -9.21 6.69 -12.38
CA GLU A 49 -9.21 5.23 -12.41
C GLU A 49 -9.97 4.61 -11.23
N LEU A 50 -9.72 5.08 -9.99
CA LEU A 50 -10.27 4.46 -8.79
C LEU A 50 -11.73 4.89 -8.52
N LEU A 51 -12.00 6.20 -8.47
CA LEU A 51 -13.34 6.70 -8.14
C LEU A 51 -14.44 6.18 -9.07
N PRO A 52 -14.26 6.11 -10.40
CA PRO A 52 -15.27 5.54 -11.28
C PRO A 52 -15.55 4.06 -11.00
N ALA A 53 -14.50 3.29 -10.66
CA ALA A 53 -14.62 1.88 -10.30
C ALA A 53 -15.29 1.66 -8.94
N LEU A 54 -15.21 2.63 -8.04
CA LEU A 54 -15.89 2.64 -6.73
C LEU A 54 -17.32 3.18 -6.80
N ALA A 55 -17.79 3.64 -7.96
CA ALA A 55 -19.10 4.27 -8.08
C ALA A 55 -20.22 3.41 -7.45
N GLY A 56 -21.02 4.05 -6.59
CA GLY A 56 -22.09 3.41 -5.84
C GLY A 56 -21.66 2.67 -4.56
N CYS A 57 -20.38 2.73 -4.20
CA CYS A 57 -19.85 2.13 -2.97
C CYS A 57 -19.51 3.20 -1.94
N SER A 58 -19.80 2.94 -0.66
CA SER A 58 -19.36 3.78 0.46
C SER A 58 -18.05 3.24 1.03
N VAL A 59 -17.04 4.10 1.14
CA VAL A 59 -15.75 3.77 1.75
C VAL A 59 -15.67 4.45 3.12
N ASP A 60 -15.71 3.66 4.19
CA ASP A 60 -15.68 4.15 5.57
C ASP A 60 -14.26 4.24 6.11
N SER A 61 -13.35 3.40 5.61
CA SER A 61 -11.94 3.45 5.94
C SER A 61 -11.04 2.99 4.80
N VAL A 62 -9.81 3.50 4.80
CA VAL A 62 -8.77 3.16 3.83
C VAL A 62 -7.55 2.62 4.55
N ARG A 63 -7.01 1.53 4.05
CA ARG A 63 -5.73 0.92 4.48
C ARG A 63 -4.82 0.83 3.26
N PHE A 64 -3.93 1.79 3.14
CA PHE A 64 -3.02 1.90 2.00
C PHE A 64 -1.61 1.44 2.40
N TYR A 65 -1.09 0.45 1.72
CA TYR A 65 0.28 -0.02 1.87
C TYR A 65 1.01 0.19 0.54
N GLY A 66 2.08 0.98 0.56
CA GLY A 66 2.71 1.35 -0.71
C GLY A 66 4.22 1.43 -0.66
N THR A 67 4.84 0.99 -1.75
CA THR A 67 6.26 1.25 -2.04
C THR A 67 6.52 2.76 -2.01
N GLY A 68 7.58 3.17 -1.36
CA GLY A 68 7.94 4.59 -1.24
C GLY A 68 7.16 5.37 -0.18
N CYS A 69 6.25 4.74 0.57
CA CYS A 69 5.58 5.35 1.73
C CYS A 69 6.51 5.37 2.95
N THR A 70 7.51 6.22 2.89
CA THR A 70 8.43 6.51 4.01
C THR A 70 7.78 7.45 5.02
N ALA A 71 8.35 7.55 6.23
CA ALA A 71 7.78 8.33 7.32
C ALA A 71 7.51 9.80 6.95
N ASP A 72 8.36 10.39 6.11
CA ASP A 72 8.21 11.77 5.59
C ASP A 72 7.12 11.90 4.50
N LYS A 73 6.81 10.83 3.76
CA LYS A 73 5.79 10.82 2.69
C LYS A 73 4.39 10.45 3.18
N ILE A 74 4.30 9.67 4.26
CA ILE A 74 3.03 9.19 4.81
C ILE A 74 2.02 10.32 5.09
N PRO A 75 2.38 11.46 5.73
CA PRO A 75 1.39 12.50 6.03
C PRO A 75 0.74 13.09 4.76
N ALA A 76 1.53 13.36 3.73
CA ALA A 76 1.03 13.91 2.47
C ALA A 76 0.13 12.91 1.74
N MET A 77 0.54 11.63 1.67
CA MET A 77 -0.26 10.57 1.06
C MET A 77 -1.58 10.37 1.79
N LYS A 78 -1.55 10.35 3.13
CA LYS A 78 -2.75 10.23 3.96
C LYS A 78 -3.75 11.35 3.72
N SER A 79 -3.27 12.61 3.70
CA SER A 79 -4.11 13.78 3.42
C SER A 79 -4.75 13.67 2.04
N LEU A 80 -3.96 13.34 1.03
CA LEU A 80 -4.41 13.24 -0.34
C LEU A 80 -5.47 12.13 -0.54
N LEU A 81 -5.25 10.96 0.05
CA LEU A 81 -6.24 9.87 0.03
C LEU A 81 -7.54 10.28 0.74
N ALA A 82 -7.43 10.95 1.90
CA ALA A 82 -8.59 11.44 2.65
C ALA A 82 -9.41 12.44 1.83
N ASP A 83 -8.73 13.40 1.21
CA ASP A 83 -9.37 14.47 0.42
C ASP A 83 -10.06 13.93 -0.84
N VAL A 84 -9.39 13.03 -1.58
CA VAL A 84 -9.94 12.51 -2.83
C VAL A 84 -11.06 11.49 -2.60
N LEU A 85 -10.93 10.62 -1.58
CA LEU A 85 -11.90 9.58 -1.30
C LEU A 85 -13.02 10.04 -0.36
N GLY A 86 -12.91 11.24 0.22
CA GLY A 86 -13.89 11.77 1.18
C GLY A 86 -13.96 10.95 2.48
N CYS A 87 -12.85 10.29 2.87
CA CYS A 87 -12.77 9.40 4.01
C CYS A 87 -11.73 9.89 5.01
N THR A 88 -12.12 10.09 6.26
CA THR A 88 -11.22 10.58 7.31
C THR A 88 -10.43 9.47 8.02
N ASN A 89 -10.92 8.22 7.96
CA ASN A 89 -10.25 7.06 8.56
C ASN A 89 -9.27 6.44 7.57
N VAL A 90 -8.14 7.10 7.36
CA VAL A 90 -7.09 6.66 6.43
C VAL A 90 -5.84 6.26 7.20
N PHE A 91 -5.37 5.05 6.95
CA PHE A 91 -4.06 4.56 7.34
C PHE A 91 -3.16 4.43 6.11
N VAL A 92 -1.91 4.85 6.23
CA VAL A 92 -0.87 4.67 5.21
C VAL A 92 0.35 4.03 5.86
N GLY A 93 0.86 2.98 5.24
CA GLY A 93 2.07 2.27 5.65
C GLY A 93 2.93 1.88 4.46
N SER A 94 4.12 1.36 4.72
CA SER A 94 4.96 0.77 3.67
C SER A 94 4.37 -0.55 3.18
N ASP A 95 4.70 -0.93 1.95
CA ASP A 95 4.39 -2.24 1.38
C ASP A 95 4.91 -3.40 2.25
N LEU A 96 6.11 -3.25 2.82
CA LEU A 96 6.70 -4.23 3.73
C LEU A 96 5.88 -4.40 5.01
N LEU A 97 5.30 -3.32 5.55
CA LEU A 97 4.38 -3.42 6.69
C LEU A 97 3.08 -4.12 6.28
N GLY A 98 2.60 -3.87 5.06
CA GLY A 98 1.44 -4.59 4.50
C GLY A 98 1.69 -6.09 4.42
N ALA A 99 2.85 -6.49 3.93
CA ALA A 99 3.27 -7.90 3.88
C ALA A 99 3.36 -8.52 5.29
N ALA A 100 3.92 -7.78 6.26
CA ALA A 100 4.01 -8.26 7.65
C ALA A 100 2.61 -8.45 8.27
N HIS A 101 1.70 -7.50 8.10
CA HIS A 101 0.32 -7.64 8.57
C HIS A 101 -0.41 -8.82 7.92
N ALA A 102 -0.22 -9.03 6.61
CA ALA A 102 -0.88 -10.11 5.88
C ALA A 102 -0.36 -11.51 6.27
N LEU A 103 0.95 -11.63 6.53
CA LEU A 103 1.59 -12.91 6.79
C LEU A 103 1.61 -13.28 8.28
N CYS A 104 1.80 -12.31 9.16
CA CYS A 104 2.03 -12.54 10.58
C CYS A 104 0.78 -12.19 11.44
N GLY A 105 -0.15 -11.36 10.93
CA GLY A 105 -1.27 -10.88 11.74
C GLY A 105 -0.77 -10.13 12.97
N ASP A 106 -1.23 -10.56 14.16
CA ASP A 106 -0.79 -10.04 15.46
C ASP A 106 0.39 -10.83 16.05
N GLY A 107 0.94 -11.79 15.31
CA GLY A 107 2.07 -12.62 15.74
C GLY A 107 3.41 -12.06 15.29
N GLU A 108 4.48 -12.51 15.96
CA GLU A 108 5.86 -12.22 15.55
C GLU A 108 6.23 -13.02 14.29
N GLY A 109 7.07 -12.46 13.43
CA GLY A 109 7.52 -13.16 12.24
C GLY A 109 8.51 -12.38 11.38
N ILE A 110 8.91 -13.03 10.29
CA ILE A 110 9.73 -12.44 9.24
C ILE A 110 8.85 -12.34 7.98
N ALA A 111 8.72 -11.13 7.45
CA ALA A 111 8.06 -10.90 6.18
C ALA A 111 9.08 -10.53 5.10
N CYS A 112 8.91 -11.11 3.91
CA CYS A 112 9.74 -10.84 2.75
C CYS A 112 8.89 -10.45 1.56
N ILE A 113 9.35 -9.46 0.80
CA ILE A 113 8.79 -9.08 -0.50
C ILE A 113 9.82 -9.43 -1.58
N LEU A 114 9.37 -10.13 -2.60
CA LEU A 114 10.10 -10.41 -3.83
C LEU A 114 9.28 -9.87 -5.01
N GLY A 115 9.59 -8.66 -5.42
CA GLY A 115 8.97 -7.96 -6.54
C GLY A 115 10.03 -7.45 -7.52
N THR A 116 9.91 -6.20 -7.97
CA THR A 116 10.96 -5.52 -8.74
C THR A 116 12.25 -5.42 -7.92
N GLY A 117 12.15 -5.22 -6.60
CA GLY A 117 13.25 -5.33 -5.64
C GLY A 117 12.99 -6.43 -4.61
N ALA A 118 13.97 -6.72 -3.75
CA ALA A 118 13.85 -7.62 -2.61
C ALA A 118 13.96 -6.83 -1.31
N ASN A 119 13.08 -7.14 -0.34
CA ASN A 119 13.08 -6.51 0.97
C ASN A 119 12.60 -7.49 2.03
N SER A 120 13.10 -7.37 3.27
CA SER A 120 12.68 -8.22 4.37
C SER A 120 12.71 -7.50 5.71
N CYS A 121 11.86 -7.93 6.62
CA CYS A 121 11.80 -7.36 7.97
C CYS A 121 11.53 -8.40 9.05
N LEU A 122 11.94 -8.06 10.26
CA LEU A 122 11.48 -8.67 11.49
C LEU A 122 10.32 -7.86 12.05
N TYR A 123 9.21 -8.52 12.35
CA TYR A 123 7.97 -7.95 12.84
C TYR A 123 7.63 -8.54 14.21
N ASP A 124 7.22 -7.70 15.17
CA ASP A 124 6.96 -8.09 16.57
C ASP A 124 5.46 -8.26 16.90
N GLY A 125 4.62 -8.35 15.88
CA GLY A 125 3.17 -8.37 16.03
C GLY A 125 2.50 -7.00 16.00
N HIS A 126 3.28 -5.90 16.07
CA HIS A 126 2.77 -4.53 16.06
C HIS A 126 3.53 -3.61 15.10
N ARG A 127 4.83 -3.80 14.94
CA ARG A 127 5.70 -2.96 14.12
C ARG A 127 6.90 -3.73 13.57
N ILE A 128 7.50 -3.16 12.56
CA ILE A 128 8.79 -3.62 12.04
C ILE A 128 9.87 -3.18 13.04
N THR A 129 10.60 -4.15 13.61
CA THR A 129 11.68 -3.93 14.58
C THR A 129 13.07 -3.95 13.94
N ALA A 130 13.22 -4.65 12.82
CA ALA A 130 14.43 -4.65 12.02
C ALA A 130 14.08 -4.80 10.54
N ASN A 131 14.86 -4.20 9.68
CA ASN A 131 14.71 -4.27 8.23
C ASN A 131 16.07 -4.50 7.58
N THR A 132 16.15 -5.43 6.63
CA THR A 132 17.30 -5.53 5.74
C THR A 132 17.08 -4.54 4.60
N PRO A 133 17.82 -3.44 4.54
CA PRO A 133 17.55 -2.41 3.53
C PRO A 133 17.80 -2.97 2.12
N PRO A 134 16.93 -2.67 1.15
CA PRO A 134 17.15 -3.04 -0.23
C PRO A 134 18.37 -2.29 -0.78
N LEU A 135 19.31 -3.03 -1.37
CA LEU A 135 20.52 -2.46 -1.94
C LEU A 135 20.39 -2.13 -3.43
N GLY A 136 19.28 -2.51 -4.05
CA GLY A 136 19.05 -2.43 -5.49
C GLY A 136 19.80 -3.49 -6.27
N TYR A 137 19.40 -3.75 -7.50
CA TYR A 137 19.85 -4.88 -8.31
C TYR A 137 21.35 -4.88 -8.62
N ILE A 138 22.05 -3.75 -8.51
CA ILE A 138 23.51 -3.67 -8.75
C ILE A 138 24.31 -4.20 -7.55
N LEU A 139 23.84 -3.97 -6.33
CA LEU A 139 24.55 -4.29 -5.08
C LEU A 139 23.90 -5.41 -4.29
N GLY A 140 22.71 -5.84 -4.66
CA GLY A 140 21.93 -6.85 -3.96
C GLY A 140 20.57 -7.11 -4.63
N ASP A 141 19.53 -7.30 -3.83
CA ASP A 141 18.17 -7.66 -4.27
C ASP A 141 18.11 -9.05 -4.92
N GLU A 142 18.93 -9.99 -4.42
CA GLU A 142 18.92 -11.37 -4.88
C GLU A 142 17.51 -11.99 -4.74
N GLY A 143 17.06 -12.60 -5.84
CA GLY A 143 15.72 -13.18 -5.93
C GLY A 143 14.64 -12.20 -6.34
N SER A 144 14.97 -10.92 -6.59
CA SER A 144 14.05 -9.95 -7.17
C SER A 144 13.75 -10.24 -8.65
N GLY A 145 12.74 -9.56 -9.20
CA GLY A 145 12.39 -9.63 -10.62
C GLY A 145 13.18 -8.68 -11.53
N ALA A 146 14.12 -7.94 -10.96
CA ALA A 146 14.97 -7.01 -11.72
C ALA A 146 16.24 -7.69 -12.24
#